data_5a5e6b101c66a8bb1fee19ab43766055
#
_entry.id   5a5e6b101c66a8bb1fee19ab43766055
#
_cell.length_a   1.000
_cell.length_b   1.000
_cell.length_c   1.000
_cell.angle_alpha   90.00
_cell.angle_beta   90.00
_cell.angle_gamma   90.00
#
_symmetry.space_group_name_H-M   'P 1'
#
loop_
_entity.id
_entity.type
_entity.pdbx_description
1 polymer ?
#
loop_
_entity_poly.entity_id
_entity_poly.type
_entity_poly.pdbx_seq_one_letter_code
_entity_poly.pdbx_strand_id
1 'polypeptide(L)'
;MSKEPFLWGSATAAYQCEGAWDEDGKGPSQWDVFCHTSERNINHVTGDVSCDHYHRFEEDLQMMEDCGQNTYRFSISWARVIPDGTGEVNQAGIDFYNRLIDACLRHHLVPNVTLFHYDLPNPIAEQGGWENRDTVDAFVKYCKVCFDAFGDRVPFWATLNEPKYYDYCSYAAGNYPPNVQDFSRFCRVGYHLLLGSAKAVQEFRKGHYIGKIGLVHATGNVETEGNDEANKTAYRNADLFYNKWITDTVIKGYFPEDLIPKLRASGIPLDFVKEADRADFEKGTVDFLGVNIYSRSYVKPYTSGETCVNVNNVGAGSNVKEGVVIKGWFETAYDETVRRNKWGRELYPKCMYDELMELKDKYGDFPIYVTENGHGCYDELVDGRIDDDERIEIMEEFIQWMLKAKEEGCNVNGYYAWSTMDLYSWVNGYKKRYGLVYV
;
A
#
# COMPACT_ATOMS: atom_id res chain seq x y z
N MET A 1 -26.03 19.89 7.19
CA MET A 1 -25.05 19.51 6.17
C MET A 1 -25.39 18.08 5.78
N SER A 2 -25.64 17.78 4.50
CA SER A 2 -25.81 16.40 4.05
C SER A 2 -24.47 15.68 4.30
N LYS A 3 -24.49 14.54 5.01
CA LYS A 3 -23.31 13.70 5.13
C LYS A 3 -22.88 13.30 3.72
N GLU A 4 -21.59 13.46 3.40
CA GLU A 4 -21.03 12.92 2.15
C GLU A 4 -21.40 11.41 2.07
N PRO A 5 -21.78 10.90 0.89
CA PRO A 5 -22.12 9.49 0.76
C PRO A 5 -20.92 8.61 1.11
N PHE A 6 -21.16 7.44 1.68
CA PHE A 6 -20.11 6.46 1.90
C PHE A 6 -19.59 5.96 0.56
N LEU A 7 -18.28 5.87 0.42
CA LEU A 7 -17.62 5.44 -0.82
C LEU A 7 -17.51 3.91 -0.84
N TRP A 8 -18.21 3.27 -1.77
CA TRP A 8 -18.16 1.85 -2.03
C TRP A 8 -17.51 1.60 -3.38
N GLY A 9 -16.36 0.94 -3.40
CA GLY A 9 -15.63 0.72 -4.64
C GLY A 9 -14.63 -0.41 -4.59
N SER A 10 -13.73 -0.38 -5.54
CA SER A 10 -12.61 -1.29 -5.63
C SER A 10 -11.33 -0.57 -6.03
N ALA A 11 -10.21 -1.27 -5.94
CA ALA A 11 -8.90 -0.71 -6.18
C ALA A 11 -8.08 -1.53 -7.19
N THR A 12 -7.17 -0.85 -7.88
CA THR A 12 -6.11 -1.42 -8.71
C THR A 12 -4.81 -0.64 -8.52
N ALA A 13 -3.73 -1.13 -9.13
CA ALA A 13 -2.46 -0.41 -9.24
C ALA A 13 -1.91 -0.48 -10.66
N ALA A 14 -1.26 0.59 -11.13
CA ALA A 14 -0.85 0.77 -12.52
C ALA A 14 -0.08 -0.43 -13.07
N TYR A 15 1.06 -0.78 -12.47
CA TYR A 15 1.86 -1.92 -12.95
C TYR A 15 1.08 -3.24 -12.97
N GLN A 16 0.15 -3.41 -12.02
CA GLN A 16 -0.57 -4.67 -11.83
C GLN A 16 -1.72 -4.87 -12.81
N CYS A 17 -2.27 -3.81 -13.42
CA CYS A 17 -3.44 -3.93 -14.29
C CYS A 17 -3.33 -3.27 -15.66
N GLU A 18 -2.52 -2.21 -15.83
CA GLU A 18 -2.53 -1.41 -17.06
C GLU A 18 -2.07 -2.19 -18.29
N GLY A 19 -0.97 -2.95 -18.18
CA GLY A 19 -0.28 -3.43 -19.37
C GLY A 19 0.40 -2.29 -20.14
N ALA A 20 0.51 -2.41 -21.46
CA ALA A 20 1.08 -1.38 -22.34
C ALA A 20 2.44 -0.87 -21.81
N TRP A 21 3.30 -1.77 -21.37
CA TRP A 21 4.49 -1.49 -20.57
C TRP A 21 5.54 -0.64 -21.31
N ASP A 22 5.58 -0.69 -22.64
CA ASP A 22 6.50 0.03 -23.52
C ASP A 22 5.79 0.91 -24.55
N GLU A 23 4.49 1.18 -24.36
CA GLU A 23 3.69 1.97 -25.29
C GLU A 23 3.67 3.46 -24.93
N ASP A 24 3.42 4.30 -25.94
CA ASP A 24 3.19 5.74 -25.83
C ASP A 24 4.28 6.47 -25.01
N GLY A 25 5.53 6.01 -25.13
CA GLY A 25 6.70 6.63 -24.52
C GLY A 25 6.84 6.38 -23.01
N LYS A 26 6.11 5.41 -22.45
CA LYS A 26 6.35 4.96 -21.07
C LYS A 26 7.79 4.46 -20.91
N GLY A 27 8.49 4.94 -19.90
CA GLY A 27 9.79 4.38 -19.50
C GLY A 27 9.64 3.09 -18.69
N PRO A 28 10.69 2.27 -18.61
CA PRO A 28 10.67 1.07 -17.77
C PRO A 28 10.61 1.44 -16.28
N SER A 29 9.78 0.77 -15.54
CA SER A 29 9.83 0.76 -14.07
C SER A 29 10.81 -0.31 -13.56
N GLN A 30 11.17 -0.24 -12.30
CA GLN A 30 11.98 -1.30 -11.66
C GLN A 30 11.29 -2.68 -11.70
N TRP A 31 9.94 -2.71 -11.76
CA TRP A 31 9.20 -3.96 -11.89
C TRP A 31 9.24 -4.51 -13.31
N ASP A 32 9.19 -3.67 -14.35
CA ASP A 32 9.39 -4.11 -15.74
C ASP A 32 10.75 -4.83 -15.86
N VAL A 33 11.83 -4.18 -15.37
CA VAL A 33 13.18 -4.75 -15.42
C VAL A 33 13.28 -6.02 -14.58
N PHE A 34 12.76 -6.01 -13.36
CA PHE A 34 12.76 -7.19 -12.48
C PHE A 34 12.05 -8.38 -13.12
N CYS A 35 10.87 -8.17 -13.69
CA CYS A 35 10.09 -9.25 -14.28
C CYS A 35 10.73 -9.83 -15.53
N HIS A 36 11.43 -9.01 -16.33
CA HIS A 36 12.09 -9.45 -17.54
C HIS A 36 13.45 -10.11 -17.30
N THR A 37 14.16 -9.76 -16.22
CA THR A 37 15.56 -10.14 -16.05
C THR A 37 15.86 -10.99 -14.82
N SER A 38 15.00 -10.97 -13.80
CA SER A 38 15.31 -11.61 -12.51
C SER A 38 14.95 -13.08 -12.49
N GLU A 39 15.92 -13.92 -12.10
CA GLU A 39 15.70 -15.34 -11.75
C GLU A 39 14.78 -15.52 -10.52
N ARG A 40 14.52 -14.43 -9.76
CA ARG A 40 13.58 -14.42 -8.63
C ARG A 40 12.13 -14.22 -9.07
N ASN A 41 11.89 -13.87 -10.32
CA ASN A 41 10.54 -13.85 -10.90
C ASN A 41 10.07 -15.29 -11.14
N ILE A 42 9.35 -15.82 -10.17
CA ILE A 42 8.83 -17.19 -10.20
C ILE A 42 7.83 -17.31 -11.35
N ASN A 43 8.04 -18.33 -12.18
CA ASN A 43 7.27 -18.62 -13.40
C ASN A 43 7.53 -17.65 -14.58
N HIS A 44 8.44 -16.72 -14.50
CA HIS A 44 8.78 -15.78 -15.58
C HIS A 44 7.55 -15.05 -16.17
N VAL A 45 6.60 -14.68 -15.31
CA VAL A 45 5.40 -13.93 -15.71
C VAL A 45 5.62 -12.44 -15.49
N THR A 46 5.02 -11.63 -16.34
CA THR A 46 5.19 -10.17 -16.36
C THR A 46 3.85 -9.44 -16.24
N GLY A 47 3.89 -8.16 -15.94
CA GLY A 47 2.73 -7.26 -16.01
C GLY A 47 2.54 -6.62 -17.40
N ASP A 48 3.22 -7.11 -18.45
CA ASP A 48 3.28 -6.44 -19.75
C ASP A 48 1.92 -6.23 -20.41
N VAL A 49 1.00 -7.17 -20.23
CA VAL A 49 -0.39 -7.10 -20.69
C VAL A 49 -1.35 -7.01 -19.51
N SER A 50 -1.21 -7.89 -18.52
CA SER A 50 -2.07 -7.99 -17.35
C SER A 50 -3.56 -7.96 -17.68
N CYS A 51 -4.33 -7.01 -17.16
CA CYS A 51 -5.75 -6.81 -17.48
C CYS A 51 -5.95 -5.98 -18.75
N ASP A 52 -4.87 -5.47 -19.33
CA ASP A 52 -4.93 -4.56 -20.49
C ASP A 52 -5.79 -3.30 -20.23
N HIS A 53 -5.81 -2.85 -18.97
CA HIS A 53 -6.63 -1.72 -18.53
C HIS A 53 -6.30 -0.43 -19.30
N TYR A 54 -5.05 -0.29 -19.78
CA TYR A 54 -4.63 0.84 -20.60
C TYR A 54 -5.52 1.03 -21.84
N HIS A 55 -5.90 -0.07 -22.50
CA HIS A 55 -6.77 -0.04 -23.70
C HIS A 55 -8.25 -0.25 -23.38
N ARG A 56 -8.57 -0.87 -22.23
CA ARG A 56 -9.92 -1.37 -21.91
C ARG A 56 -10.59 -0.65 -20.75
N PHE A 57 -10.02 0.44 -20.25
CA PHE A 57 -10.53 1.13 -19.07
C PHE A 57 -12.02 1.54 -19.16
N GLU A 58 -12.54 1.86 -20.35
CA GLU A 58 -13.97 2.18 -20.51
C GLU A 58 -14.87 0.96 -20.18
N GLU A 59 -14.49 -0.23 -20.65
CA GLU A 59 -15.21 -1.47 -20.33
C GLU A 59 -15.13 -1.80 -18.85
N ASP A 60 -13.95 -1.63 -18.27
CA ASP A 60 -13.70 -1.91 -16.85
C ASP A 60 -14.49 -0.96 -15.95
N LEU A 61 -14.55 0.33 -16.28
CA LEU A 61 -15.35 1.31 -15.53
C LEU A 61 -16.84 1.07 -15.65
N GLN A 62 -17.31 0.63 -16.84
CA GLN A 62 -18.71 0.23 -17.01
C GLN A 62 -19.07 -0.96 -16.12
N MET A 63 -18.17 -1.97 -16.01
CA MET A 63 -18.41 -3.09 -15.08
C MET A 63 -18.49 -2.62 -13.63
N MET A 64 -17.65 -1.66 -13.20
CA MET A 64 -17.71 -1.11 -11.84
C MET A 64 -19.04 -0.38 -11.60
N GLU A 65 -19.50 0.44 -12.55
CA GLU A 65 -20.80 1.13 -12.46
C GLU A 65 -21.96 0.13 -12.41
N ASP A 66 -21.95 -0.89 -13.27
CA ASP A 66 -22.98 -1.95 -13.32
C ASP A 66 -23.03 -2.76 -12.01
N CYS A 67 -21.88 -2.90 -11.30
CA CYS A 67 -21.80 -3.49 -9.96
C CYS A 67 -22.24 -2.53 -8.84
N GLY A 68 -22.67 -1.31 -9.15
CA GLY A 68 -23.14 -0.32 -8.20
C GLY A 68 -22.03 0.37 -7.38
N GLN A 69 -20.79 0.33 -7.84
CA GLN A 69 -19.71 1.10 -7.24
C GLN A 69 -19.91 2.59 -7.48
N ASN A 70 -19.47 3.44 -6.54
CA ASN A 70 -19.52 4.90 -6.66
C ASN A 70 -18.14 5.56 -6.56
N THR A 71 -17.08 4.76 -6.49
CA THR A 71 -15.69 5.22 -6.44
C THR A 71 -14.76 4.17 -7.01
N TYR A 72 -13.65 4.63 -7.58
CA TYR A 72 -12.57 3.77 -8.06
C TYR A 72 -11.22 4.31 -7.58
N ARG A 73 -10.42 3.43 -6.95
CA ARG A 73 -9.05 3.75 -6.57
C ARG A 73 -8.06 3.12 -7.54
N PHE A 74 -7.18 3.94 -8.10
CA PHE A 74 -6.11 3.49 -9.00
C PHE A 74 -4.81 4.27 -8.73
N SER A 75 -3.69 3.77 -9.24
CA SER A 75 -2.44 4.51 -9.16
C SER A 75 -2.03 5.07 -10.52
N ILE A 76 -1.21 6.12 -10.49
CA ILE A 76 -0.55 6.67 -11.68
C ILE A 76 0.87 6.10 -11.75
N SER A 77 1.25 5.54 -12.90
CA SER A 77 2.62 5.11 -13.14
C SER A 77 3.54 6.32 -13.32
N TRP A 78 4.48 6.49 -12.40
CA TRP A 78 5.47 7.56 -12.50
C TRP A 78 6.27 7.48 -13.81
N ALA A 79 6.68 6.27 -14.21
CA ALA A 79 7.43 6.05 -15.45
C ALA A 79 6.59 6.30 -16.72
N ARG A 80 5.25 6.34 -16.64
CA ARG A 80 4.39 6.74 -17.77
C ARG A 80 4.30 8.27 -17.89
N VAL A 81 4.35 8.97 -16.76
CA VAL A 81 4.26 10.45 -16.70
C VAL A 81 5.63 11.10 -16.92
N ILE A 82 6.69 10.59 -16.31
CA ILE A 82 8.08 11.05 -16.48
C ILE A 82 8.95 9.80 -16.71
N PRO A 83 9.23 9.42 -17.96
CA PRO A 83 9.83 8.13 -18.32
C PRO A 83 11.16 7.80 -17.65
N ASP A 84 12.02 8.79 -17.42
CA ASP A 84 13.29 8.65 -16.70
C ASP A 84 13.20 9.02 -15.21
N GLY A 85 12.00 9.44 -14.77
CA GLY A 85 11.68 9.84 -13.40
C GLY A 85 12.00 11.28 -13.03
N THR A 86 12.85 11.98 -13.78
CA THR A 86 13.33 13.34 -13.44
C THR A 86 13.28 14.34 -14.61
N GLY A 87 13.21 13.86 -15.85
CA GLY A 87 13.32 14.63 -17.08
C GLY A 87 12.04 15.29 -17.55
N GLU A 88 11.78 15.11 -18.83
CA GLU A 88 10.65 15.71 -19.52
C GLU A 88 9.35 14.93 -19.21
N VAL A 89 8.24 15.67 -19.19
CA VAL A 89 6.91 15.10 -19.03
C VAL A 89 6.47 14.43 -20.33
N ASN A 90 6.03 13.19 -20.24
CA ASN A 90 5.43 12.46 -21.36
C ASN A 90 3.96 12.85 -21.50
N GLN A 91 3.65 13.64 -22.52
CA GLN A 91 2.30 14.15 -22.75
C GLN A 91 1.30 13.01 -23.03
N ALA A 92 1.70 11.94 -23.72
CA ALA A 92 0.83 10.79 -23.99
C ALA A 92 0.41 10.09 -22.68
N GLY A 93 1.29 10.01 -21.68
CA GLY A 93 0.96 9.51 -20.35
C GLY A 93 -0.03 10.42 -19.61
N ILE A 94 0.16 11.74 -19.67
CA ILE A 94 -0.80 12.71 -19.12
C ILE A 94 -2.17 12.57 -19.82
N ASP A 95 -2.19 12.44 -21.14
CA ASP A 95 -3.43 12.31 -21.91
C ASP A 95 -4.18 11.02 -21.57
N PHE A 96 -3.47 9.92 -21.34
CA PHE A 96 -4.07 8.67 -20.88
C PHE A 96 -4.79 8.86 -19.55
N TYR A 97 -4.12 9.38 -18.53
CA TYR A 97 -4.75 9.58 -17.21
C TYR A 97 -5.86 10.65 -17.24
N ASN A 98 -5.79 11.66 -18.11
CA ASN A 98 -6.91 12.55 -18.35
C ASN A 98 -8.14 11.78 -18.86
N ARG A 99 -7.98 10.90 -19.87
CA ARG A 99 -9.08 10.09 -20.39
C ARG A 99 -9.66 9.17 -19.32
N LEU A 100 -8.81 8.51 -18.51
CA LEU A 100 -9.23 7.61 -17.44
C LEU A 100 -10.02 8.37 -16.35
N ILE A 101 -9.53 9.52 -15.89
CA ILE A 101 -10.21 10.33 -14.87
C ILE A 101 -11.54 10.87 -15.40
N ASP A 102 -11.57 11.37 -16.62
CA ASP A 102 -12.81 11.85 -17.27
C ASP A 102 -13.82 10.70 -17.45
N ALA A 103 -13.34 9.49 -17.75
CA ALA A 103 -14.20 8.29 -17.83
C ALA A 103 -14.76 7.92 -16.45
N CYS A 104 -13.95 7.93 -15.37
CA CYS A 104 -14.46 7.73 -14.03
C CYS A 104 -15.63 8.66 -13.72
N LEU A 105 -15.48 9.95 -14.02
CA LEU A 105 -16.55 10.94 -13.78
C LEU A 105 -17.79 10.68 -14.62
N ARG A 106 -17.65 10.25 -15.88
CA ARG A 106 -18.78 9.87 -16.74
C ARG A 106 -19.55 8.65 -16.21
N HIS A 107 -18.82 7.69 -15.62
CA HIS A 107 -19.38 6.49 -14.99
C HIS A 107 -19.78 6.70 -13.51
N HIS A 108 -19.89 7.96 -13.08
CA HIS A 108 -20.28 8.32 -11.73
C HIS A 108 -19.37 7.74 -10.61
N LEU A 109 -18.12 7.41 -10.96
CA LEU A 109 -17.12 6.90 -10.04
C LEU A 109 -16.24 8.05 -9.54
N VAL A 110 -16.21 8.27 -8.24
CA VAL A 110 -15.30 9.23 -7.60
C VAL A 110 -13.86 8.72 -7.72
N PRO A 111 -12.94 9.41 -8.42
CA PRO A 111 -11.56 8.96 -8.52
C PRO A 111 -10.79 9.15 -7.21
N ASN A 112 -10.09 8.11 -6.76
CA ASN A 112 -9.14 8.13 -5.66
C ASN A 112 -7.78 7.73 -6.20
N VAL A 113 -6.85 8.68 -6.31
CA VAL A 113 -5.60 8.51 -7.05
C VAL A 113 -4.42 8.32 -6.11
N THR A 114 -3.70 7.23 -6.31
CA THR A 114 -2.43 6.95 -5.61
C THR A 114 -1.25 7.34 -6.51
N LEU A 115 -0.32 8.14 -6.00
CA LEU A 115 0.81 8.66 -6.78
C LEU A 115 1.97 7.67 -6.89
N PHE A 116 2.20 6.84 -5.90
CA PHE A 116 3.23 5.81 -5.94
C PHE A 116 2.72 4.48 -5.39
N HIS A 117 2.72 3.45 -6.26
CA HIS A 117 2.34 2.08 -5.90
C HIS A 117 3.40 1.09 -6.38
N TYR A 118 4.64 1.26 -5.87
CA TYR A 118 5.83 0.39 -6.01
C TYR A 118 6.58 0.49 -7.34
N ASP A 119 6.01 1.08 -8.37
CA ASP A 119 6.54 1.13 -9.74
C ASP A 119 7.50 2.33 -9.97
N LEU A 120 8.60 2.35 -9.22
CA LEU A 120 9.65 3.36 -9.35
C LEU A 120 10.26 3.34 -10.76
N PRO A 121 10.45 4.50 -11.44
CA PRO A 121 11.18 4.54 -12.71
C PRO A 121 12.56 3.89 -12.59
N ASN A 122 12.91 3.01 -13.53
CA ASN A 122 14.16 2.25 -13.45
C ASN A 122 15.42 3.13 -13.42
N PRO A 123 15.51 4.25 -14.16
CA PRO A 123 16.67 5.14 -14.04
C PRO A 123 16.88 5.73 -12.64
N ILE A 124 15.80 5.96 -11.88
CA ILE A 124 15.90 6.35 -10.46
C ILE A 124 16.36 5.15 -9.62
N ALA A 125 15.83 3.96 -9.88
CA ALA A 125 16.23 2.75 -9.17
C ALA A 125 17.73 2.45 -9.34
N GLU A 126 18.28 2.62 -10.54
CA GLU A 126 19.70 2.47 -10.85
C GLU A 126 20.59 3.49 -10.13
N GLN A 127 20.06 4.65 -9.77
CA GLN A 127 20.74 5.69 -8.99
C GLN A 127 20.59 5.49 -7.46
N GLY A 128 20.10 4.34 -7.01
CA GLY A 128 19.92 3.99 -5.61
C GLY A 128 18.49 4.07 -5.11
N GLY A 129 17.52 4.41 -5.95
CA GLY A 129 16.12 4.43 -5.62
C GLY A 129 15.82 5.30 -4.38
N TRP A 130 14.93 4.83 -3.51
CA TRP A 130 14.59 5.56 -2.29
C TRP A 130 15.70 5.64 -1.23
N GLU A 131 16.83 4.93 -1.38
CA GLU A 131 18.00 5.16 -0.53
C GLU A 131 18.69 6.48 -0.87
N ASN A 132 18.63 6.89 -2.13
CA ASN A 132 19.11 8.19 -2.56
C ASN A 132 18.11 9.28 -2.16
N ARG A 133 18.58 10.25 -1.39
CA ARG A 133 17.75 11.36 -0.95
C ARG A 133 17.18 12.21 -2.09
N ASP A 134 17.90 12.29 -3.22
CA ASP A 134 17.46 13.06 -4.39
C ASP A 134 16.15 12.51 -4.99
N THR A 135 15.82 11.25 -4.73
CA THR A 135 14.52 10.64 -5.10
C THR A 135 13.35 11.33 -4.44
N VAL A 136 13.54 11.89 -3.25
CA VAL A 136 12.51 12.68 -2.55
C VAL A 136 12.08 13.88 -3.38
N ASP A 137 13.04 14.66 -3.87
CA ASP A 137 12.77 15.87 -4.66
C ASP A 137 12.24 15.51 -6.06
N ALA A 138 12.73 14.42 -6.66
CA ALA A 138 12.21 13.88 -7.92
C ALA A 138 10.74 13.45 -7.78
N PHE A 139 10.38 12.78 -6.69
CA PHE A 139 9.00 12.40 -6.37
C PHE A 139 8.09 13.62 -6.23
N VAL A 140 8.52 14.65 -5.51
CA VAL A 140 7.74 15.89 -5.34
C VAL A 140 7.52 16.60 -6.68
N LYS A 141 8.51 16.61 -7.57
CA LYS A 141 8.37 17.13 -8.94
C LYS A 141 7.30 16.37 -9.72
N TYR A 142 7.35 15.03 -9.67
CA TYR A 142 6.35 14.17 -10.30
C TYR A 142 4.95 14.41 -9.72
N CYS A 143 4.81 14.46 -8.40
CA CYS A 143 3.53 14.77 -7.75
C CYS A 143 2.96 16.11 -8.23
N LYS A 144 3.80 17.15 -8.31
CA LYS A 144 3.37 18.44 -8.81
C LYS A 144 2.84 18.36 -10.25
N VAL A 145 3.51 17.62 -11.13
CA VAL A 145 3.04 17.40 -12.51
C VAL A 145 1.64 16.78 -12.51
N CYS A 146 1.42 15.75 -11.68
CA CYS A 146 0.10 15.10 -11.55
C CYS A 146 -0.95 16.05 -10.97
N PHE A 147 -0.62 16.83 -9.94
CA PHE A 147 -1.54 17.82 -9.36
C PHE A 147 -1.92 18.91 -10.37
N ASP A 148 -0.95 19.44 -11.12
CA ASP A 148 -1.21 20.45 -12.15
C ASP A 148 -2.10 19.90 -13.29
N ALA A 149 -1.93 18.62 -13.64
CA ALA A 149 -2.67 18.02 -14.75
C ALA A 149 -4.09 17.56 -14.38
N PHE A 150 -4.33 17.14 -13.13
CA PHE A 150 -5.56 16.44 -12.73
C PHE A 150 -6.23 17.02 -11.48
N GLY A 151 -5.58 17.94 -10.78
CA GLY A 151 -6.03 18.45 -9.49
C GLY A 151 -7.29 19.32 -9.53
N ASP A 152 -7.82 19.59 -10.71
CA ASP A 152 -9.12 20.24 -10.91
C ASP A 152 -10.30 19.26 -10.80
N ARG A 153 -10.07 17.94 -10.87
CA ARG A 153 -11.10 16.91 -10.96
C ARG A 153 -10.96 15.75 -9.96
N VAL A 154 -9.76 15.54 -9.42
CA VAL A 154 -9.50 14.43 -8.49
C VAL A 154 -9.72 14.88 -7.05
N PRO A 155 -10.76 14.37 -6.35
CA PRO A 155 -11.07 14.79 -4.97
C PRO A 155 -10.28 14.06 -3.89
N PHE A 156 -9.65 12.91 -4.21
CA PHE A 156 -8.87 12.13 -3.25
C PHE A 156 -7.51 11.73 -3.84
N TRP A 157 -6.46 12.13 -3.13
CA TRP A 157 -5.08 11.82 -3.46
C TRP A 157 -4.42 11.02 -2.36
N ALA A 158 -3.70 9.97 -2.68
CA ALA A 158 -2.80 9.29 -1.78
C ALA A 158 -1.35 9.43 -2.28
N THR A 159 -0.46 9.93 -1.44
CA THR A 159 0.94 10.12 -1.81
C THR A 159 1.62 8.79 -2.11
N LEU A 160 1.49 7.84 -1.20
CA LEU A 160 2.14 6.53 -1.27
C LEU A 160 1.12 5.43 -0.94
N ASN A 161 1.23 4.29 -1.60
CA ASN A 161 0.65 3.05 -1.13
C ASN A 161 1.66 2.28 -0.28
N GLU A 162 1.26 1.95 0.94
CA GLU A 162 1.97 1.04 1.85
C GLU A 162 3.50 1.25 1.90
N PRO A 163 3.99 2.45 2.23
CA PRO A 163 5.42 2.73 2.18
C PRO A 163 6.23 1.72 2.99
N LYS A 164 5.67 1.27 4.12
CA LYS A 164 6.31 0.27 4.97
C LYS A 164 6.33 -1.12 4.35
N TYR A 165 5.26 -1.55 3.68
CA TYR A 165 5.21 -2.89 3.06
C TYR A 165 6.13 -2.96 1.83
N TYR A 166 6.15 -1.90 1.01
CA TYR A 166 7.13 -1.76 -0.07
C TYR A 166 8.57 -1.89 0.44
N ASP A 167 8.92 -1.09 1.42
CA ASP A 167 10.23 -1.05 2.05
C ASP A 167 10.57 -2.39 2.72
N TYR A 168 9.62 -2.97 3.45
CA TYR A 168 9.72 -4.27 4.09
C TYR A 168 10.06 -5.40 3.09
N CYS A 169 9.33 -5.48 1.97
CA CYS A 169 9.56 -6.47 0.94
C CYS A 169 10.85 -6.22 0.15
N SER A 170 11.18 -4.95 -0.10
CA SER A 170 12.30 -4.56 -0.97
C SER A 170 13.65 -4.55 -0.24
N TYR A 171 13.67 -4.09 1.03
CA TYR A 171 14.92 -3.81 1.74
C TYR A 171 15.13 -4.64 3.01
N ALA A 172 14.08 -5.20 3.62
CA ALA A 172 14.22 -6.07 4.77
C ALA A 172 14.10 -7.56 4.43
N ALA A 173 13.11 -7.95 3.64
CA ALA A 173 12.91 -9.34 3.19
C ALA A 173 13.65 -9.66 1.89
N GLY A 174 13.85 -8.68 1.03
CA GLY A 174 14.60 -8.81 -0.23
C GLY A 174 13.91 -9.64 -1.30
N ASN A 175 12.58 -9.75 -1.28
CA ASN A 175 11.81 -10.48 -2.27
C ASN A 175 11.20 -9.59 -3.37
N TYR A 176 11.16 -8.28 -3.16
CA TYR A 176 10.85 -7.29 -4.19
C TYR A 176 12.13 -6.58 -4.67
N PRO A 177 12.15 -6.00 -5.88
CA PRO A 177 13.28 -5.18 -6.29
C PRO A 177 13.49 -4.00 -5.31
N PRO A 178 14.73 -3.64 -4.97
CA PRO A 178 16.02 -4.12 -5.49
C PRO A 178 16.60 -5.37 -4.79
N ASN A 179 15.80 -6.17 -4.09
CA ASN A 179 16.16 -7.43 -3.45
C ASN A 179 17.24 -7.32 -2.37
N VAL A 180 17.14 -6.30 -1.54
CA VAL A 180 18.05 -6.04 -0.43
C VAL A 180 17.55 -6.71 0.85
N GLN A 181 18.46 -7.18 1.67
CA GLN A 181 18.19 -7.70 3.01
C GLN A 181 19.08 -6.97 4.03
N ASP A 182 18.70 -5.75 4.38
CA ASP A 182 19.46 -4.88 5.28
C ASP A 182 18.51 -3.96 6.07
N PHE A 183 18.42 -4.18 7.36
CA PHE A 183 17.52 -3.43 8.23
C PHE A 183 17.91 -1.93 8.36
N SER A 184 19.19 -1.59 8.20
CA SER A 184 19.63 -0.19 8.22
C SER A 184 19.20 0.55 6.95
N ARG A 185 19.27 -0.13 5.80
CA ARG A 185 18.78 0.41 4.52
C ARG A 185 17.26 0.54 4.52
N PHE A 186 16.55 -0.46 5.06
CA PHE A 186 15.12 -0.37 5.32
C PHE A 186 14.76 0.88 6.13
N CYS A 187 15.45 1.17 7.23
CA CYS A 187 15.16 2.34 8.05
C CYS A 187 15.39 3.67 7.29
N ARG A 188 16.42 3.73 6.43
CA ARG A 188 16.72 4.89 5.57
C ARG A 188 15.62 5.11 4.54
N VAL A 189 15.22 4.06 3.85
CA VAL A 189 14.19 4.10 2.81
C VAL A 189 12.84 4.51 3.40
N GLY A 190 12.44 3.92 4.51
CA GLY A 190 11.20 4.31 5.22
C GLY A 190 11.18 5.79 5.61
N TYR A 191 12.33 6.33 6.05
CA TYR A 191 12.45 7.76 6.33
C TYR A 191 12.27 8.63 5.08
N HIS A 192 12.95 8.29 3.96
CA HIS A 192 12.86 9.06 2.72
C HIS A 192 11.48 8.99 2.07
N LEU A 193 10.81 7.83 2.11
CA LEU A 193 9.41 7.69 1.67
C LEU A 193 8.49 8.64 2.42
N LEU A 194 8.57 8.66 3.75
CA LEU A 194 7.75 9.56 4.57
C LEU A 194 8.08 11.04 4.35
N LEU A 195 9.36 11.38 4.15
CA LEU A 195 9.77 12.74 3.81
C LEU A 195 9.22 13.16 2.44
N GLY A 196 9.26 12.25 1.46
CA GLY A 196 8.67 12.45 0.13
C GLY A 196 7.17 12.72 0.22
N SER A 197 6.45 11.92 1.02
CA SER A 197 5.04 12.12 1.29
C SER A 197 4.76 13.48 1.93
N ALA A 198 5.49 13.84 2.99
CA ALA A 198 5.30 15.12 3.68
C ALA A 198 5.53 16.33 2.77
N LYS A 199 6.57 16.28 1.92
CA LYS A 199 6.84 17.35 0.94
C LYS A 199 5.81 17.38 -0.19
N ALA A 200 5.30 16.23 -0.65
CA ALA A 200 4.24 16.17 -1.65
C ALA A 200 2.92 16.76 -1.12
N VAL A 201 2.58 16.50 0.16
CA VAL A 201 1.43 17.14 0.83
C VAL A 201 1.58 18.66 0.86
N GLN A 202 2.78 19.16 1.19
CA GLN A 202 3.02 20.60 1.17
C GLN A 202 2.89 21.20 -0.24
N GLU A 203 3.36 20.47 -1.27
CA GLU A 203 3.23 20.91 -2.66
C GLU A 203 1.78 20.95 -3.10
N PHE A 204 0.97 19.95 -2.74
CA PHE A 204 -0.48 19.96 -2.96
C PHE A 204 -1.15 21.19 -2.34
N ARG A 205 -0.79 21.54 -1.10
CA ARG A 205 -1.37 22.69 -0.38
C ARG A 205 -0.96 24.06 -0.92
N LYS A 206 0.14 24.14 -1.68
CA LYS A 206 0.54 25.40 -2.36
C LYS A 206 -0.31 25.69 -3.59
N GLY A 207 -0.86 24.66 -4.21
CA GLY A 207 -1.71 24.78 -5.39
C GLY A 207 -3.18 25.09 -5.03
N HIS A 208 -3.98 25.35 -6.06
CA HIS A 208 -5.44 25.54 -5.95
C HIS A 208 -6.19 24.28 -6.41
N TYR A 209 -5.71 23.11 -5.98
CA TYR A 209 -6.30 21.83 -6.33
C TYR A 209 -7.49 21.52 -5.43
N ILE A 210 -8.46 20.77 -5.95
CA ILE A 210 -9.61 20.35 -5.17
C ILE A 210 -9.27 19.12 -4.32
N GLY A 211 -10.07 18.88 -3.28
CA GLY A 211 -10.07 17.61 -2.55
C GLY A 211 -9.10 17.53 -1.38
N LYS A 212 -8.76 16.31 -1.03
CA LYS A 212 -8.00 15.93 0.16
C LYS A 212 -6.79 15.10 -0.24
N ILE A 213 -5.71 15.18 0.53
CA ILE A 213 -4.51 14.39 0.32
C ILE A 213 -4.20 13.54 1.55
N GLY A 214 -3.97 12.25 1.33
CA GLY A 214 -3.70 11.25 2.34
C GLY A 214 -2.46 10.41 2.04
N LEU A 215 -2.31 9.38 2.84
CA LEU A 215 -1.36 8.28 2.62
C LEU A 215 -2.08 6.98 2.90
N VAL A 216 -1.74 5.92 2.18
CA VAL A 216 -2.27 4.58 2.39
C VAL A 216 -1.24 3.72 3.12
N HIS A 217 -1.64 3.12 4.23
CA HIS A 217 -0.79 2.28 5.06
C HIS A 217 -1.33 0.85 5.18
N ALA A 218 -0.45 -0.15 4.99
CA ALA A 218 -0.74 -1.52 5.36
C ALA A 218 -0.69 -1.63 6.89
N THR A 219 -1.83 -1.64 7.53
CA THR A 219 -1.97 -1.66 8.98
C THR A 219 -2.67 -2.92 9.45
N GLY A 220 -2.48 -3.27 10.71
CA GLY A 220 -3.18 -4.36 11.36
C GLY A 220 -2.95 -4.30 12.85
N ASN A 221 -4.00 -4.56 13.62
CA ASN A 221 -3.90 -4.58 15.06
C ASN A 221 -2.83 -5.56 15.52
N VAL A 222 -2.10 -5.17 16.56
CA VAL A 222 -1.08 -6.01 17.19
C VAL A 222 -1.70 -6.77 18.35
N GLU A 223 -1.48 -8.07 18.39
CA GLU A 223 -1.87 -8.93 19.50
C GLU A 223 -0.68 -9.74 20.01
N THR A 224 -0.75 -10.19 21.26
CA THR A 224 0.32 -10.97 21.90
C THR A 224 -0.21 -12.25 22.54
N GLU A 225 0.68 -13.25 22.69
CA GLU A 225 0.35 -14.54 23.32
C GLU A 225 -0.10 -14.40 24.79
N GLY A 226 0.24 -13.29 25.44
CA GLY A 226 -0.07 -13.05 26.86
C GLY A 226 -0.17 -11.58 27.19
N ASN A 227 -0.39 -11.27 28.47
CA ASN A 227 -0.60 -9.91 28.96
C ASN A 227 0.37 -9.48 30.09
N ASP A 228 1.43 -10.25 30.33
CA ASP A 228 2.49 -9.87 31.26
C ASP A 228 3.34 -8.69 30.74
N GLU A 229 4.25 -8.16 31.54
CA GLU A 229 5.05 -6.99 31.18
C GLU A 229 5.98 -7.23 29.98
N ALA A 230 6.44 -8.46 29.74
CA ALA A 230 7.24 -8.81 28.57
C ALA A 230 6.39 -8.75 27.30
N ASN A 231 5.17 -9.32 27.34
CA ASN A 231 4.21 -9.26 26.24
C ASN A 231 3.74 -7.83 25.95
N LYS A 232 3.43 -7.03 26.98
CA LYS A 232 3.12 -5.59 26.79
C LYS A 232 4.27 -4.81 26.17
N THR A 233 5.52 -5.18 26.47
CA THR A 233 6.68 -4.56 25.84
C THR A 233 6.82 -4.99 24.38
N ALA A 234 6.61 -6.28 24.08
CA ALA A 234 6.56 -6.78 22.70
C ALA A 234 5.46 -6.11 21.89
N TYR A 235 4.26 -5.95 22.47
CA TYR A 235 3.15 -5.19 21.86
C TYR A 235 3.59 -3.76 21.49
N ARG A 236 4.09 -2.99 22.47
CA ARG A 236 4.53 -1.60 22.22
C ARG A 236 5.60 -1.50 21.12
N ASN A 237 6.53 -2.43 21.10
CA ASN A 237 7.60 -2.47 20.10
C ASN A 237 7.08 -2.86 18.73
N ALA A 238 6.17 -3.83 18.65
CA ALA A 238 5.55 -4.26 17.41
C ALA A 238 4.62 -3.17 16.84
N ASP A 239 3.81 -2.53 17.68
CA ASP A 239 2.96 -1.41 17.27
C ASP A 239 3.80 -0.21 16.78
N LEU A 240 4.92 0.08 17.45
CA LEU A 240 5.87 1.07 16.96
C LEU A 240 6.42 0.71 15.58
N PHE A 241 6.77 -0.56 15.37
CA PHE A 241 7.32 -1.05 14.12
C PHE A 241 6.28 -1.15 13.02
N TYR A 242 5.10 -1.72 13.27
CA TYR A 242 4.08 -1.97 12.24
C TYR A 242 3.24 -0.73 11.94
N ASN A 243 2.85 0.05 12.93
CA ASN A 243 1.84 1.10 12.78
C ASN A 243 2.37 2.50 13.11
N LYS A 244 2.76 2.78 14.36
CA LYS A 244 3.01 4.15 14.85
C LYS A 244 4.09 4.90 14.11
N TRP A 245 5.13 4.21 13.64
CA TRP A 245 6.16 4.86 12.83
C TRP A 245 5.56 5.62 11.64
N ILE A 246 4.61 5.02 10.96
CA ILE A 246 3.95 5.65 9.81
C ILE A 246 2.83 6.59 10.29
N THR A 247 1.88 6.06 11.08
CA THR A 247 0.64 6.78 11.41
C THR A 247 0.88 8.03 12.24
N ASP A 248 1.74 7.99 13.28
CA ASP A 248 2.09 9.20 14.04
C ASP A 248 2.80 10.23 13.15
N THR A 249 3.71 9.78 12.28
CA THR A 249 4.45 10.69 11.42
C THR A 249 3.53 11.44 10.46
N VAL A 250 2.60 10.73 9.80
CA VAL A 250 1.76 11.36 8.77
C VAL A 250 0.56 12.10 9.34
N ILE A 251 0.07 11.72 10.54
CA ILE A 251 -1.08 12.37 11.18
C ILE A 251 -0.64 13.50 12.10
N LYS A 252 0.42 13.29 12.90
CA LYS A 252 0.86 14.25 13.92
C LYS A 252 2.03 15.13 13.46
N GLY A 253 2.72 14.74 12.39
CA GLY A 253 3.85 15.50 11.83
C GLY A 253 5.19 15.27 12.56
N TYR A 254 5.31 14.21 13.35
CA TYR A 254 6.57 13.86 14.03
C TYR A 254 6.70 12.35 14.24
N PHE A 255 7.94 11.87 14.31
CA PHE A 255 8.21 10.48 14.68
C PHE A 255 7.86 10.20 16.15
N PRO A 256 7.38 8.99 16.46
CA PRO A 256 7.23 8.54 17.84
C PRO A 256 8.51 8.79 18.64
N GLU A 257 8.39 9.32 19.86
CA GLU A 257 9.55 9.75 20.69
C GLU A 257 10.55 8.63 20.95
N ASP A 258 10.09 7.40 21.05
CA ASP A 258 10.91 6.22 21.33
C ASP A 258 11.53 5.59 20.07
N LEU A 259 11.11 5.96 18.84
CA LEU A 259 11.61 5.36 17.61
C LEU A 259 13.12 5.60 17.42
N ILE A 260 13.54 6.85 17.39
CA ILE A 260 14.94 7.22 17.12
C ILE A 260 15.90 6.67 18.20
N PRO A 261 15.59 6.76 19.51
CA PRO A 261 16.38 6.09 20.54
C PRO A 261 16.49 4.58 20.37
N LYS A 262 15.40 3.91 19.99
CA LYS A 262 15.41 2.45 19.76
C LYS A 262 16.23 2.06 18.53
N LEU A 263 16.10 2.76 17.41
CA LEU A 263 16.93 2.52 16.23
C LEU A 263 18.42 2.69 16.54
N ARG A 264 18.77 3.74 17.29
CA ARG A 264 20.15 3.95 17.74
C ARG A 264 20.66 2.82 18.64
N ALA A 265 19.83 2.38 19.58
CA ALA A 265 20.17 1.26 20.47
C ALA A 265 20.33 -0.07 19.71
N SER A 266 19.64 -0.21 18.58
CA SER A 266 19.76 -1.34 17.65
C SER A 266 20.97 -1.23 16.69
N GLY A 267 21.81 -0.19 16.85
CA GLY A 267 23.00 0.01 16.02
C GLY A 267 22.74 0.57 14.64
N ILE A 268 21.55 1.10 14.38
CA ILE A 268 21.20 1.67 13.07
C ILE A 268 21.89 3.03 12.89
N PRO A 269 22.65 3.23 11.80
CA PRO A 269 23.18 4.54 11.43
C PRO A 269 22.03 5.51 11.16
N LEU A 270 22.03 6.68 11.82
CA LEU A 270 20.98 7.69 11.70
C LEU A 270 21.44 8.91 10.88
N ASP A 271 22.40 8.73 10.00
CA ASP A 271 22.94 9.77 9.13
C ASP A 271 21.93 10.33 8.12
N PHE A 272 20.85 9.59 7.85
CA PHE A 272 19.74 10.01 7.00
C PHE A 272 18.74 10.94 7.74
N VAL A 273 18.68 10.92 9.06
CA VAL A 273 17.82 11.78 9.87
C VAL A 273 18.42 13.18 9.93
N LYS A 274 17.71 14.17 9.43
CA LYS A 274 18.17 15.57 9.44
C LYS A 274 17.22 16.43 10.26
N GLU A 275 17.76 17.27 11.13
CA GLU A 275 16.96 18.22 11.92
C GLU A 275 16.14 19.18 11.02
N ALA A 276 16.68 19.54 9.87
CA ALA A 276 15.98 20.39 8.89
C ALA A 276 14.67 19.79 8.38
N ASP A 277 14.55 18.46 8.35
CA ASP A 277 13.36 17.76 7.84
C ASP A 277 12.18 17.83 8.81
N ARG A 278 12.42 18.15 10.06
CA ARG A 278 11.38 18.26 11.09
C ARG A 278 10.25 19.19 10.64
N ALA A 279 10.60 20.35 10.12
CA ALA A 279 9.62 21.32 9.64
C ALA A 279 8.81 20.82 8.43
N ASP A 280 9.40 19.93 7.62
CA ASP A 280 8.69 19.30 6.49
C ASP A 280 7.65 18.29 7.00
N PHE A 281 7.98 17.47 7.99
CA PHE A 281 7.02 16.56 8.61
C PHE A 281 5.89 17.31 9.31
N GLU A 282 6.18 18.35 10.12
CA GLU A 282 5.18 19.13 10.83
C GLU A 282 4.17 19.82 9.89
N LYS A 283 4.61 20.25 8.71
CA LYS A 283 3.76 20.91 7.69
C LYS A 283 3.13 19.93 6.70
N GLY A 284 3.61 18.71 6.65
CA GLY A 284 3.24 17.69 5.67
C GLY A 284 2.26 16.64 6.21
N THR A 285 1.46 16.97 7.22
CA THR A 285 0.43 16.07 7.75
C THR A 285 -0.71 15.86 6.76
N VAL A 286 -1.28 14.66 6.73
CA VAL A 286 -2.33 14.28 5.78
C VAL A 286 -3.73 14.66 6.25
N ASP A 287 -4.70 14.71 5.33
CA ASP A 287 -6.11 15.04 5.61
C ASP A 287 -6.94 13.78 5.93
N PHE A 288 -6.48 12.60 5.51
CA PHE A 288 -7.09 11.31 5.80
C PHE A 288 -6.03 10.20 5.80
N LEU A 289 -6.35 9.10 6.45
CA LEU A 289 -5.58 7.86 6.39
C LEU A 289 -6.32 6.81 5.56
N GLY A 290 -5.68 6.31 4.51
CA GLY A 290 -6.07 5.07 3.87
C GLY A 290 -5.48 3.89 4.63
N VAL A 291 -6.26 2.85 4.84
CA VAL A 291 -5.80 1.65 5.53
C VAL A 291 -6.06 0.41 4.68
N ASN A 292 -5.03 -0.39 4.48
CA ASN A 292 -5.12 -1.71 3.85
C ASN A 292 -5.08 -2.75 4.97
N ILE A 293 -6.18 -3.43 5.22
CA ILE A 293 -6.32 -4.35 6.35
C ILE A 293 -6.65 -5.75 5.82
N TYR A 294 -5.73 -6.70 6.03
CA TYR A 294 -5.89 -8.09 5.59
C TYR A 294 -5.73 -9.11 6.72
N SER A 295 -5.01 -8.75 7.79
CA SER A 295 -4.69 -9.63 8.91
C SER A 295 -4.21 -8.83 10.11
N ARG A 296 -4.18 -9.48 11.27
CA ARG A 296 -3.50 -8.96 12.47
C ARG A 296 -2.00 -9.27 12.45
N SER A 297 -1.26 -8.61 13.33
CA SER A 297 0.13 -8.91 13.66
C SER A 297 0.18 -9.61 15.02
N TYR A 298 0.37 -10.95 15.04
CA TYR A 298 0.44 -11.71 16.27
C TYR A 298 1.91 -11.90 16.68
N VAL A 299 2.29 -11.40 17.87
CA VAL A 299 3.68 -11.30 18.28
C VAL A 299 3.91 -11.81 19.71
N LYS A 300 5.17 -12.04 20.04
CA LYS A 300 5.62 -12.41 21.36
C LYS A 300 6.94 -11.70 21.72
N PRO A 301 7.36 -11.72 22.99
CA PRO A 301 8.65 -11.19 23.39
C PRO A 301 9.80 -11.80 22.59
N TYR A 302 10.76 -10.95 22.19
CA TYR A 302 12.00 -11.41 21.58
C TYR A 302 12.74 -12.37 22.49
N THR A 303 13.12 -13.52 21.96
CA THR A 303 13.85 -14.57 22.70
C THR A 303 15.28 -14.72 22.22
N SER A 304 15.48 -14.78 20.90
CA SER A 304 16.81 -15.01 20.30
C SER A 304 16.80 -14.75 18.80
N GLY A 305 17.97 -14.68 18.22
CA GLY A 305 18.17 -14.57 16.76
C GLY A 305 18.59 -13.15 16.33
N GLU A 306 19.01 -13.04 15.09
CA GLU A 306 19.29 -11.76 14.45
C GLU A 306 18.02 -11.18 13.85
N THR A 307 18.01 -9.88 13.59
CA THR A 307 16.92 -9.24 12.87
C THR A 307 16.74 -9.90 11.50
N CYS A 308 15.55 -10.42 11.25
CA CYS A 308 15.20 -11.17 10.04
C CYS A 308 13.74 -10.93 9.68
N VAL A 309 13.50 -10.80 8.40
CA VAL A 309 12.16 -10.65 7.83
C VAL A 309 11.99 -11.69 6.74
N ASN A 310 11.00 -12.57 6.92
CA ASN A 310 10.64 -13.60 5.96
C ASN A 310 9.20 -13.38 5.47
N VAL A 311 9.03 -13.28 4.17
CA VAL A 311 7.72 -13.17 3.53
C VAL A 311 7.50 -14.38 2.64
N ASN A 312 6.37 -15.08 2.85
CA ASN A 312 5.98 -16.19 2.00
C ASN A 312 5.12 -15.68 0.82
N ASN A 313 5.77 -15.48 -0.32
CA ASN A 313 5.07 -15.14 -1.56
C ASN A 313 4.92 -16.33 -2.53
N VAL A 314 5.27 -17.53 -2.09
CA VAL A 314 5.20 -18.77 -2.92
C VAL A 314 3.90 -19.52 -2.68
N GLY A 315 3.26 -19.29 -1.55
CA GLY A 315 1.99 -19.92 -1.18
C GLY A 315 2.13 -21.29 -0.48
N ALA A 316 1.07 -22.08 -0.54
CA ALA A 316 1.02 -23.41 0.07
C ALA A 316 2.12 -24.32 -0.49
N GLY A 317 2.82 -25.01 0.40
CA GLY A 317 3.97 -25.85 0.06
C GLY A 317 5.32 -25.15 0.12
N SER A 318 5.36 -23.83 0.38
CA SER A 318 6.61 -23.15 0.70
C SER A 318 7.16 -23.64 2.06
N ASN A 319 8.46 -23.89 2.10
CA ASN A 319 9.18 -24.15 3.35
C ASN A 319 9.51 -22.83 4.11
N VAL A 320 9.20 -21.68 3.54
CA VAL A 320 9.44 -20.38 4.17
C VAL A 320 8.30 -20.08 5.13
N LYS A 321 8.60 -20.09 6.43
CA LYS A 321 7.68 -19.64 7.46
C LYS A 321 7.71 -18.10 7.48
N GLU A 322 6.57 -17.48 7.15
CA GLU A 322 6.43 -16.04 7.22
C GLU A 322 6.62 -15.56 8.65
N GLY A 323 7.37 -14.47 8.85
CA GLY A 323 7.56 -13.93 10.18
C GLY A 323 8.66 -12.87 10.26
N VAL A 324 8.64 -12.14 11.36
CA VAL A 324 9.56 -11.06 11.68
C VAL A 324 10.22 -11.35 13.01
N VAL A 325 11.53 -11.20 13.06
CA VAL A 325 12.31 -11.08 14.28
C VAL A 325 13.00 -9.72 14.25
N ILE A 326 12.68 -8.84 15.16
CA ILE A 326 13.46 -7.61 15.39
C ILE A 326 14.23 -7.78 16.69
N LYS A 327 15.55 -7.92 16.58
CA LYS A 327 16.45 -8.22 17.69
C LYS A 327 16.26 -7.24 18.85
N GLY A 328 15.91 -7.77 20.01
CA GLY A 328 15.66 -6.99 21.21
C GLY A 328 14.29 -6.29 21.28
N TRP A 329 13.44 -6.43 20.26
CA TRP A 329 12.12 -5.80 20.23
C TRP A 329 10.99 -6.80 20.39
N PHE A 330 10.80 -7.67 19.41
CA PHE A 330 9.74 -8.69 19.37
C PHE A 330 10.05 -9.76 18.30
N GLU A 331 9.27 -10.81 18.30
CA GLU A 331 9.24 -11.80 17.21
C GLU A 331 7.79 -12.21 16.91
N THR A 332 7.54 -12.64 15.68
CA THR A 332 6.23 -13.17 15.26
C THR A 332 5.87 -14.41 16.09
N ALA A 333 4.63 -14.44 16.57
CA ALA A 333 3.99 -15.61 17.15
C ALA A 333 3.00 -16.24 16.15
N TYR A 334 2.54 -17.43 16.44
CA TYR A 334 1.60 -18.17 15.61
C TYR A 334 0.45 -18.69 16.47
N ASP A 335 -0.77 -18.32 16.09
CA ASP A 335 -1.98 -18.83 16.73
C ASP A 335 -2.47 -20.05 15.92
N GLU A 336 -2.22 -21.23 16.45
CA GLU A 336 -2.61 -22.49 15.81
C GLU A 336 -4.13 -22.75 15.90
N THR A 337 -4.88 -21.93 16.63
CA THR A 337 -6.34 -22.05 16.75
C THR A 337 -7.08 -21.31 15.64
N VAL A 338 -6.42 -20.40 14.94
CA VAL A 338 -7.02 -19.62 13.87
C VAL A 338 -6.87 -20.34 12.52
N ARG A 339 -7.99 -20.46 11.81
CA ARG A 339 -8.02 -21.01 10.45
C ARG A 339 -7.11 -20.22 9.52
N ARG A 340 -6.44 -20.89 8.60
CA ARG A 340 -5.57 -20.26 7.59
C ARG A 340 -6.08 -20.61 6.20
N ASN A 341 -5.93 -19.66 5.28
CA ASN A 341 -6.21 -19.91 3.87
C ASN A 341 -5.11 -20.76 3.21
N LYS A 342 -5.31 -21.12 1.93
CA LYS A 342 -4.36 -21.93 1.14
C LYS A 342 -2.99 -21.21 0.93
N TRP A 343 -2.89 -19.90 1.21
CA TRP A 343 -1.65 -19.14 1.18
C TRP A 343 -0.97 -19.04 2.55
N GLY A 344 -1.51 -19.68 3.58
CA GLY A 344 -0.97 -19.69 4.94
C GLY A 344 -1.31 -18.46 5.78
N ARG A 345 -2.11 -17.51 5.28
CA ARG A 345 -2.55 -16.34 6.04
C ARG A 345 -3.69 -16.69 6.98
N GLU A 346 -3.69 -16.10 8.16
CA GLU A 346 -4.80 -16.20 9.11
C GLU A 346 -6.08 -15.63 8.51
N LEU A 347 -7.18 -16.36 8.72
CA LEU A 347 -8.55 -15.90 8.45
C LEU A 347 -9.13 -15.35 9.75
N TYR A 348 -8.93 -14.07 9.99
CA TYR A 348 -9.33 -13.38 11.21
C TYR A 348 -9.98 -12.02 10.89
N PRO A 349 -11.19 -12.01 10.29
CA PRO A 349 -11.86 -10.78 9.83
C PRO A 349 -12.12 -9.75 10.93
N LYS A 350 -12.22 -10.18 12.20
CA LYS A 350 -12.36 -9.28 13.34
C LYS A 350 -11.21 -8.28 13.48
N CYS A 351 -10.03 -8.57 12.89
CA CYS A 351 -8.91 -7.62 12.88
C CYS A 351 -9.26 -6.27 12.25
N MET A 352 -10.23 -6.24 11.33
CA MET A 352 -10.77 -4.99 10.76
C MET A 352 -11.36 -4.08 11.85
N TYR A 353 -12.20 -4.64 12.72
CA TYR A 353 -12.80 -3.88 13.81
C TYR A 353 -11.75 -3.45 14.82
N ASP A 354 -10.88 -4.38 15.24
CA ASP A 354 -9.90 -4.14 16.28
C ASP A 354 -8.92 -3.02 15.85
N GLU A 355 -8.43 -3.05 14.60
CA GLU A 355 -7.57 -2.00 14.05
C GLU A 355 -8.28 -0.64 13.93
N LEU A 356 -9.49 -0.62 13.39
CA LEU A 356 -10.25 0.63 13.22
C LEU A 356 -10.57 1.27 14.58
N MET A 357 -10.89 0.49 15.60
CA MET A 357 -11.14 1.01 16.95
C MET A 357 -9.84 1.47 17.61
N GLU A 358 -8.73 0.78 17.39
CA GLU A 358 -7.42 1.21 17.87
C GLU A 358 -6.98 2.54 17.23
N LEU A 359 -7.21 2.72 15.94
CA LEU A 359 -6.95 3.99 15.25
C LEU A 359 -7.85 5.12 15.79
N LYS A 360 -9.13 4.85 16.03
CA LYS A 360 -10.05 5.80 16.68
C LYS A 360 -9.55 6.20 18.07
N ASP A 361 -9.13 5.24 18.88
CA ASP A 361 -8.62 5.51 20.24
C ASP A 361 -7.33 6.35 20.21
N LYS A 362 -6.45 6.13 19.22
CA LYS A 362 -5.18 6.85 19.07
C LYS A 362 -5.33 8.24 18.44
N TYR A 363 -6.24 8.41 17.49
CA TYR A 363 -6.32 9.61 16.63
C TYR A 363 -7.69 10.32 16.66
N GLY A 364 -8.64 9.83 17.46
CA GLY A 364 -9.97 10.45 17.60
C GLY A 364 -10.81 10.36 16.33
N ASP A 365 -11.42 11.46 15.93
CA ASP A 365 -12.31 11.56 14.76
C ASP A 365 -11.55 11.78 13.44
N PHE A 366 -10.32 11.25 13.33
CA PHE A 366 -9.53 11.37 12.10
C PHE A 366 -10.19 10.60 10.96
N PRO A 367 -10.31 11.17 9.72
CA PRO A 367 -10.96 10.49 8.60
C PRO A 367 -10.17 9.26 8.14
N ILE A 368 -10.84 8.11 8.05
CA ILE A 368 -10.27 6.83 7.62
C ILE A 368 -11.04 6.32 6.40
N TYR A 369 -10.30 5.72 5.46
CA TYR A 369 -10.84 4.95 4.34
C TYR A 369 -10.18 3.57 4.34
N VAL A 370 -10.96 2.50 4.29
CA VAL A 370 -10.44 1.16 4.02
C VAL A 370 -10.13 1.10 2.54
N THR A 371 -8.87 1.33 2.19
CA THR A 371 -8.40 1.51 0.80
C THR A 371 -8.04 0.22 0.11
N GLU A 372 -7.84 -0.86 0.87
CA GLU A 372 -7.78 -2.23 0.38
C GLU A 372 -8.22 -3.20 1.46
N ASN A 373 -9.05 -4.15 1.05
CA ASN A 373 -9.33 -5.39 1.76
C ASN A 373 -9.77 -6.44 0.74
N GLY A 374 -9.36 -7.67 0.90
CA GLY A 374 -9.68 -8.74 -0.04
C GLY A 374 -9.15 -10.09 0.41
N HIS A 375 -9.61 -11.12 -0.29
CA HIS A 375 -9.21 -12.49 -0.03
C HIS A 375 -8.61 -13.12 -1.29
N GLY A 376 -7.30 -13.42 -1.24
CA GLY A 376 -6.60 -14.06 -2.36
C GLY A 376 -6.85 -15.56 -2.40
N CYS A 377 -7.36 -16.06 -3.53
CA CYS A 377 -7.69 -17.46 -3.75
C CYS A 377 -6.87 -18.08 -4.87
N TYR A 378 -6.90 -19.41 -4.97
CA TYR A 378 -6.57 -20.17 -6.17
C TYR A 378 -7.89 -20.43 -6.88
N ASP A 379 -8.21 -19.61 -7.86
CA ASP A 379 -9.46 -19.74 -8.61
C ASP A 379 -9.27 -20.67 -9.79
N GLU A 380 -10.20 -21.58 -9.97
CA GLU A 380 -10.27 -22.51 -11.09
C GLU A 380 -11.57 -22.28 -11.85
N LEU A 381 -11.45 -22.04 -13.15
CA LEU A 381 -12.61 -21.90 -14.01
C LEU A 381 -13.18 -23.31 -14.35
N VAL A 382 -14.31 -23.65 -13.76
CA VAL A 382 -15.00 -24.94 -13.99
C VAL A 382 -16.34 -24.66 -14.67
N ASP A 383 -16.55 -25.21 -15.87
CA ASP A 383 -17.77 -25.01 -16.66
C ASP A 383 -18.16 -23.54 -16.83
N GLY A 384 -17.17 -22.65 -17.00
CA GLY A 384 -17.37 -21.23 -17.20
C GLY A 384 -17.73 -20.44 -15.94
N ARG A 385 -17.52 -21.01 -14.75
CA ARG A 385 -17.80 -20.39 -13.45
C ARG A 385 -16.63 -20.53 -12.49
N ILE A 386 -16.49 -19.55 -11.61
CA ILE A 386 -15.61 -19.59 -10.44
C ILE A 386 -16.48 -19.85 -9.21
N ASP A 387 -16.02 -20.72 -8.32
CA ASP A 387 -16.61 -20.90 -7.00
C ASP A 387 -16.02 -19.84 -6.04
N ASP A 388 -16.82 -18.83 -5.76
CA ASP A 388 -16.43 -17.66 -4.94
C ASP A 388 -17.01 -17.68 -3.52
N ASP A 389 -17.64 -18.78 -3.10
CA ASP A 389 -18.34 -18.85 -1.80
C ASP A 389 -17.40 -18.48 -0.63
N GLU A 390 -16.15 -18.98 -0.62
CA GLU A 390 -15.17 -18.65 0.42
C GLU A 390 -14.79 -17.16 0.41
N ARG A 391 -14.60 -16.55 -0.78
CA ARG A 391 -14.28 -15.11 -0.89
C ARG A 391 -15.44 -14.25 -0.41
N ILE A 392 -16.67 -14.59 -0.81
CA ILE A 392 -17.89 -13.89 -0.41
C ILE A 392 -18.02 -13.92 1.11
N GLU A 393 -17.96 -15.11 1.73
CA GLU A 393 -18.09 -15.28 3.19
C GLU A 393 -17.06 -14.43 3.95
N ILE A 394 -15.78 -14.52 3.57
CA ILE A 394 -14.70 -13.80 4.25
C ILE A 394 -14.82 -12.28 4.08
N MET A 395 -15.13 -11.81 2.86
CA MET A 395 -15.28 -10.37 2.61
C MET A 395 -16.53 -9.80 3.30
N GLU A 396 -17.63 -10.56 3.36
CA GLU A 396 -18.81 -10.17 4.10
C GLU A 396 -18.50 -9.98 5.60
N GLU A 397 -17.78 -10.91 6.21
CA GLU A 397 -17.36 -10.77 7.61
C GLU A 397 -16.48 -9.52 7.84
N PHE A 398 -15.51 -9.24 6.97
CA PHE A 398 -14.69 -8.02 7.05
C PHE A 398 -15.54 -6.75 6.97
N ILE A 399 -16.50 -6.70 6.04
CA ILE A 399 -17.41 -5.56 5.88
C ILE A 399 -18.30 -5.39 7.12
N GLN A 400 -18.83 -6.47 7.66
CA GLN A 400 -19.65 -6.43 8.88
C GLN A 400 -18.87 -5.86 10.07
N TRP A 401 -17.61 -6.28 10.25
CA TRP A 401 -16.74 -5.75 11.29
C TRP A 401 -16.40 -4.27 11.08
N MET A 402 -16.15 -3.84 9.84
CA MET A 402 -15.96 -2.42 9.51
C MET A 402 -17.19 -1.58 9.84
N LEU A 403 -18.39 -2.06 9.43
CA LEU A 403 -19.65 -1.36 9.69
C LEU A 403 -19.92 -1.25 11.19
N LYS A 404 -19.60 -2.28 11.97
CA LYS A 404 -19.68 -2.23 13.42
C LYS A 404 -18.77 -1.17 14.02
N ALA A 405 -17.50 -1.09 13.59
CA ALA A 405 -16.59 -0.03 14.04
C ALA A 405 -17.13 1.36 13.71
N LYS A 406 -17.68 1.53 12.50
CA LYS A 406 -18.35 2.78 12.08
C LYS A 406 -19.55 3.12 12.94
N GLU A 407 -20.41 2.15 13.25
CA GLU A 407 -21.58 2.33 14.14
C GLU A 407 -21.14 2.75 15.55
N GLU A 408 -20.04 2.21 16.04
CA GLU A 408 -19.43 2.57 17.33
C GLU A 408 -18.60 3.86 17.27
N GLY A 409 -18.68 4.61 16.16
CA GLY A 409 -18.18 5.97 16.02
C GLY A 409 -16.76 6.10 15.48
N CYS A 410 -16.21 5.08 14.82
CA CYS A 410 -15.01 5.24 14.00
C CYS A 410 -15.34 6.01 12.72
N ASN A 411 -14.54 7.00 12.37
CA ASN A 411 -14.79 7.88 11.21
C ASN A 411 -14.37 7.23 9.88
N VAL A 412 -14.97 6.07 9.58
CA VAL A 412 -14.76 5.36 8.31
C VAL A 412 -15.70 5.90 7.25
N ASN A 413 -15.17 6.32 6.11
CA ASN A 413 -15.90 7.01 5.04
C ASN A 413 -15.91 6.28 3.69
N GLY A 414 -15.17 5.19 3.57
CA GLY A 414 -15.16 4.38 2.34
C GLY A 414 -14.53 3.02 2.52
N TYR A 415 -14.86 2.12 1.58
CA TYR A 415 -14.32 0.77 1.48
C TYR A 415 -14.02 0.45 0.01
N TYR A 416 -12.83 -0.07 -0.24
CA TYR A 416 -12.36 -0.47 -1.55
C TYR A 416 -11.93 -1.93 -1.51
N ALA A 417 -12.58 -2.77 -2.29
CA ALA A 417 -12.17 -4.15 -2.46
C ALA A 417 -10.83 -4.23 -3.23
N TRP A 418 -9.92 -5.04 -2.75
CA TRP A 418 -8.75 -5.43 -3.50
C TRP A 418 -8.98 -6.83 -4.09
N SER A 419 -9.18 -6.93 -5.41
CA SER A 419 -9.09 -5.90 -6.44
C SER A 419 -10.32 -5.96 -7.36
N THR A 420 -10.47 -4.96 -8.23
CA THR A 420 -11.57 -4.91 -9.19
C THR A 420 -11.58 -6.14 -10.08
N MET A 421 -10.45 -6.43 -10.72
CA MET A 421 -10.24 -7.60 -11.57
C MET A 421 -9.00 -8.36 -11.10
N ASP A 422 -8.88 -9.61 -11.52
CA ASP A 422 -7.66 -10.38 -11.34
C ASP A 422 -6.50 -9.70 -12.05
N LEU A 423 -5.50 -9.31 -11.30
CA LEU A 423 -4.38 -8.55 -11.77
C LEU A 423 -3.05 -9.24 -11.46
N TYR A 424 -1.94 -8.70 -11.98
CA TYR A 424 -0.61 -9.19 -11.66
C TYR A 424 -0.30 -9.03 -10.18
N SER A 425 -0.22 -10.15 -9.44
CA SER A 425 -0.03 -10.14 -7.97
C SER A 425 1.45 -10.22 -7.60
N TRP A 426 2.25 -9.24 -8.05
CA TRP A 426 3.68 -9.12 -7.76
C TRP A 426 4.42 -10.47 -8.01
N VAL A 427 5.25 -10.92 -7.06
CA VAL A 427 6.00 -12.19 -7.20
C VAL A 427 5.11 -13.45 -7.26
N ASN A 428 3.81 -13.35 -7.01
CA ASN A 428 2.86 -14.46 -7.19
C ASN A 428 2.38 -14.61 -8.65
N GLY A 429 2.61 -13.60 -9.48
CA GLY A 429 2.10 -13.54 -10.84
C GLY A 429 0.57 -13.58 -10.87
N TYR A 430 -0.02 -14.48 -11.65
CA TYR A 430 -1.48 -14.63 -11.78
C TYR A 430 -2.08 -15.80 -10.99
N LYS A 431 -1.29 -16.42 -10.11
CA LYS A 431 -1.76 -17.58 -9.32
C LYS A 431 -2.60 -17.19 -8.11
N LYS A 432 -2.34 -16.02 -7.53
CA LYS A 432 -3.06 -15.49 -6.38
C LYS A 432 -4.04 -14.44 -6.85
N ARG A 433 -5.29 -14.84 -6.92
CA ARG A 433 -6.37 -14.02 -7.50
C ARG A 433 -7.15 -13.33 -6.40
N TYR A 434 -7.41 -12.05 -6.58
CA TYR A 434 -8.15 -11.20 -5.65
C TYR A 434 -9.36 -10.54 -6.31
N GLY A 435 -9.46 -10.64 -7.64
CA GLY A 435 -10.43 -9.91 -8.42
C GLY A 435 -11.88 -10.24 -8.08
N LEU A 436 -12.73 -9.20 -8.12
CA LEU A 436 -14.18 -9.36 -8.20
C LEU A 436 -14.59 -9.86 -9.59
N VAL A 437 -13.74 -9.64 -10.59
CA VAL A 437 -13.89 -10.09 -11.97
C VAL A 437 -12.71 -10.98 -12.34
N TYR A 438 -13.01 -12.16 -12.86
CA TYR A 438 -12.01 -13.10 -13.37
C TYR A 438 -11.45 -12.63 -14.72
N VAL A 439 -10.11 -12.64 -14.87
CA VAL A 439 -9.39 -12.26 -16.09
C VAL A 439 -8.53 -13.41 -16.61
#